data_1d59e6c586d59505ef803c48faa291ff
#
_entry.id   1d59e6c586d59505ef803c48faa291ff
#
_cell.length_a   1.000
_cell.length_b   1.000
_cell.length_c   1.000
_cell.angle_alpha   90.00
_cell.angle_beta   90.00
_cell.angle_gamma   90.00
#
_symmetry.space_group_name_H-M   'P 1'
#
loop_
_entity.id
_entity.type
_entity.pdbx_description
1 polymer ?
#
loop_
_entity_poly.entity_id
_entity_poly.type
_entity_poly.pdbx_seq_one_letter_code
_entity_poly.pdbx_strand_id
1 'polypeptide(L)'
;MMCMSVRARKIVFASALPVLILSLCVFQPLSARAAKISEDSQGLVDPSSPERSGYALTASEEFNGNDINHQLFMSDYLPHWSRSEGTRARYQVSGGSLKLMIDQDQKPWDPAFDGDTKVSSIQTYNRDYIHRWTNYPDVARHTEPFRGHIQKYGYFEVRAKAASGGGIHSAWWMTGVNQDQPENANKQARQSGEVDIFEILGRNGTTEALMSTHTWGDYFHTWPTRASFGDGSDLSAQWHTYGFEWLPGKMRLSLDGKLVVTRNQSPDYPMVTYLGVYEKSGDSWTGPFDPRVPYPKTFEIDYFRAYQKKPELPYSQNISDGVLRGQSVADSGTVRWMGGKGNDVTVREVYAPEAGVYRMAFDYRSEDPRSVSLQVNGGQTHTFEKLSTGSASGAFKSQPFAAQLRQGWNRIRFFNDSGYAPDLGVLQVREIVPANGALRIPLTDAVLGGGVVADRGVVRWVGGNADRTVTVPDVYVHDDGRYTLTIEYASAEHRRLQLSVDGARPFTLDNMNSGDWSRRATRTISVPLTRGVHTVTLGNDSAPAPDLISLTVTKATS
;
A
#
# COMPACT_ATOMS: atom_id res chain seq x y z
N MET A 1 31.25 69.31 3.32
CA MET A 1 32.34 70.27 3.13
C MET A 1 33.58 69.47 2.71
N MET A 2 34.01 69.74 1.46
CA MET A 2 35.33 69.52 0.85
C MET A 2 35.91 68.09 0.96
N CYS A 3 35.96 67.30 -0.13
CA CYS A 3 36.67 67.52 -1.44
C CYS A 3 38.21 67.40 -1.33
N MET A 4 38.76 66.43 -2.03
CA MET A 4 39.96 66.36 -2.87
C MET A 4 40.58 64.97 -2.79
N SER A 5 40.53 64.08 -3.77
CA SER A 5 41.20 63.98 -5.09
C SER A 5 42.73 64.17 -5.02
N VAL A 6 43.51 63.13 -5.38
CA VAL A 6 44.66 63.22 -6.28
C VAL A 6 45.18 61.80 -6.70
N ARG A 7 45.33 61.66 -7.99
CA ARG A 7 45.90 60.77 -8.97
C ARG A 7 47.21 60.00 -8.68
N ALA A 8 47.23 58.79 -9.10
CA ALA A 8 48.09 58.02 -10.03
C ALA A 8 49.63 58.24 -10.08
N ARG A 9 50.37 57.14 -10.07
CA ARG A 9 51.41 56.83 -11.08
C ARG A 9 51.80 55.35 -11.09
N LYS A 10 51.89 54.80 -12.29
CA LYS A 10 52.40 53.47 -12.63
C LYS A 10 53.90 53.40 -12.43
N ILE A 11 54.41 52.28 -11.94
CA ILE A 11 55.75 51.77 -12.31
C ILE A 11 55.65 50.25 -12.48
N VAL A 12 56.13 49.78 -13.63
CA VAL A 12 56.25 48.38 -14.04
C VAL A 12 57.65 47.92 -13.64
N PHE A 13 57.77 46.77 -13.00
CA PHE A 13 58.96 45.92 -13.10
C PHE A 13 58.55 44.45 -13.07
N ALA A 14 58.99 43.75 -14.10
CA ALA A 14 58.88 42.32 -14.25
C ALA A 14 60.04 41.59 -13.60
N SER A 15 59.77 40.52 -12.88
CA SER A 15 60.73 39.43 -12.72
C SER A 15 60.02 38.14 -12.34
N ALA A 16 60.52 37.06 -12.84
CA ALA A 16 59.92 35.74 -13.00
C ALA A 16 60.08 34.82 -11.79
N LEU A 17 59.02 34.01 -11.57
CA LEU A 17 58.91 32.59 -11.09
C LEU A 17 59.57 32.18 -9.73
N PRO A 18 58.95 31.21 -8.97
CA PRO A 18 58.37 29.96 -9.46
C PRO A 18 56.95 29.64 -8.97
N VAL A 19 56.28 28.81 -9.79
CA VAL A 19 54.96 28.25 -9.57
C VAL A 19 55.00 27.25 -8.42
N LEU A 20 54.33 27.58 -7.32
CA LEU A 20 53.99 26.62 -6.27
C LEU A 20 52.51 26.22 -6.52
N ILE A 21 52.27 25.00 -7.00
CA ILE A 21 50.91 24.45 -7.14
C ILE A 21 50.43 24.09 -5.72
N LEU A 22 49.70 24.99 -5.08
CA LEU A 22 48.84 24.62 -3.95
C LEU A 22 47.54 24.04 -4.49
N SER A 23 47.40 22.72 -4.35
CA SER A 23 46.14 22.02 -4.57
C SER A 23 45.14 22.45 -3.52
N LEU A 24 44.30 23.46 -3.83
CA LEU A 24 43.12 23.75 -3.04
C LEU A 24 42.09 22.60 -3.25
N CYS A 25 42.04 21.69 -2.29
CA CYS A 25 40.85 20.84 -2.12
C CYS A 25 39.66 21.74 -1.79
N VAL A 26 38.89 22.12 -2.79
CA VAL A 26 37.58 22.70 -2.62
C VAL A 26 36.67 21.59 -2.08
N PHE A 27 36.45 21.59 -0.76
CA PHE A 27 35.34 20.85 -0.20
C PHE A 27 34.03 21.47 -0.74
N GLN A 28 33.50 20.91 -1.79
CA GLN A 28 32.10 21.14 -2.13
C GLN A 28 31.27 20.47 -1.04
N PRO A 29 30.30 21.16 -0.40
CA PRO A 29 29.31 20.47 0.40
C PRO A 29 28.56 19.52 -0.55
N LEU A 30 28.65 18.24 -0.27
CA LEU A 30 27.73 17.25 -0.82
C LEU A 30 26.32 17.70 -0.38
N SER A 31 25.65 18.45 -1.23
CA SER A 31 24.21 18.54 -1.17
C SER A 31 23.72 17.10 -1.35
N ALA A 32 23.25 16.50 -0.27
CA ALA A 32 22.54 15.24 -0.32
C ALA A 32 21.36 15.45 -1.25
N ARG A 33 21.55 15.09 -2.51
CA ARG A 33 20.47 14.94 -3.48
C ARG A 33 19.63 13.83 -2.90
N ALA A 34 18.47 14.18 -2.32
CA ALA A 34 17.49 13.21 -1.89
C ALA A 34 17.31 12.24 -3.07
N ALA A 35 17.84 11.04 -2.93
CA ALA A 35 17.66 10.00 -3.93
C ALA A 35 16.14 9.89 -4.11
N LYS A 36 15.66 10.01 -5.34
CA LYS A 36 14.27 9.67 -5.67
C LYS A 36 14.08 8.25 -5.16
N ILE A 37 13.41 8.12 -4.02
CA ILE A 37 13.11 6.82 -3.42
C ILE A 37 12.32 6.07 -4.48
N SER A 38 12.91 5.02 -5.00
CA SER A 38 12.22 4.09 -5.90
C SER A 38 11.04 3.53 -5.10
N GLU A 39 9.82 3.75 -5.58
CA GLU A 39 8.60 3.20 -4.96
C GLU A 39 8.51 1.68 -5.14
N ASP A 40 9.64 1.01 -5.31
CA ASP A 40 9.72 -0.42 -5.60
C ASP A 40 9.72 -1.21 -4.28
N SER A 41 8.70 -2.03 -4.05
CA SER A 41 8.63 -2.95 -2.91
C SER A 41 9.84 -3.91 -2.83
N GLN A 42 10.61 -4.07 -3.90
CA GLN A 42 11.85 -4.86 -3.89
C GLN A 42 12.92 -4.30 -2.95
N GLY A 43 12.92 -2.99 -2.69
CA GLY A 43 13.84 -2.37 -1.73
C GLY A 43 13.38 -2.45 -0.27
N LEU A 44 12.17 -2.96 0.00
CA LEU A 44 11.61 -3.06 1.35
C LEU A 44 11.85 -4.42 2.00
N VAL A 45 12.31 -5.41 1.26
CA VAL A 45 12.56 -6.78 1.74
C VAL A 45 14.05 -7.06 1.69
N ASP A 46 14.62 -7.41 2.84
CA ASP A 46 15.97 -7.95 2.92
C ASP A 46 15.99 -9.37 2.29
N PRO A 47 16.83 -9.63 1.29
CA PRO A 47 16.86 -10.92 0.61
C PRO A 47 17.32 -12.09 1.49
N SER A 48 17.94 -11.82 2.63
CA SER A 48 18.34 -12.84 3.61
C SER A 48 17.23 -13.24 4.56
N SER A 49 16.11 -12.51 4.58
CA SER A 49 14.99 -12.81 5.49
C SER A 49 14.30 -14.13 5.14
N PRO A 50 13.97 -14.95 6.16
CA PRO A 50 13.35 -16.25 5.92
C PRO A 50 11.92 -16.15 5.41
N GLU A 51 11.53 -17.08 4.58
CA GLU A 51 10.13 -17.28 4.21
C GLU A 51 9.31 -17.83 5.38
N ARG A 52 8.01 -17.58 5.35
CA ARG A 52 7.02 -18.15 6.28
C ARG A 52 5.95 -18.90 5.49
N SER A 53 5.66 -20.13 5.89
CA SER A 53 4.66 -20.97 5.21
C SER A 53 3.29 -20.29 5.16
N GLY A 54 2.68 -20.22 3.97
CA GLY A 54 1.40 -19.55 3.70
C GLY A 54 1.46 -18.03 3.66
N TYR A 55 2.62 -17.41 3.87
CA TYR A 55 2.85 -15.98 3.86
C TYR A 55 3.94 -15.58 2.84
N ALA A 56 3.96 -14.32 2.46
CA ALA A 56 5.05 -13.73 1.71
C ALA A 56 5.49 -12.43 2.40
N LEU A 57 6.80 -12.17 2.42
CA LEU A 57 7.39 -10.94 2.96
C LEU A 57 6.89 -9.72 2.20
N THR A 58 6.47 -8.70 2.91
CA THR A 58 6.10 -7.38 2.38
C THR A 58 7.15 -6.34 2.74
N ALA A 59 7.78 -6.49 3.90
CA ALA A 59 8.92 -5.69 4.34
C ALA A 59 9.77 -6.48 5.34
N SER A 60 11.08 -6.24 5.34
CA SER A 60 11.99 -6.81 6.33
C SER A 60 13.32 -6.07 6.38
N GLU A 61 13.96 -6.10 7.54
CA GLU A 61 15.30 -5.59 7.79
C GLU A 61 15.98 -6.52 8.79
N GLU A 62 17.11 -7.09 8.42
CA GLU A 62 17.92 -8.00 9.24
C GLU A 62 19.11 -7.28 9.90
N PHE A 63 19.27 -5.98 9.69
CA PHE A 63 20.34 -5.13 10.22
C PHE A 63 21.76 -5.68 10.04
N ASN A 64 21.98 -6.44 8.96
CA ASN A 64 23.28 -7.01 8.61
C ASN A 64 24.29 -5.99 8.06
N GLY A 65 23.82 -4.78 7.72
CA GLY A 65 24.62 -3.69 7.20
C GLY A 65 25.29 -2.84 8.30
N ASN A 66 25.57 -1.60 7.97
CA ASN A 66 26.12 -0.58 8.87
C ASN A 66 25.19 0.64 9.02
N ASP A 67 24.02 0.58 8.41
CA ASP A 67 22.97 1.60 8.51
C ASP A 67 21.61 0.94 8.32
N ILE A 68 20.51 1.63 8.69
CA ILE A 68 19.14 1.18 8.44
C ILE A 68 18.80 1.27 6.95
N ASN A 69 17.84 0.47 6.50
CA ASN A 69 17.28 0.61 5.17
C ASN A 69 16.41 1.89 5.08
N HIS A 70 16.95 2.95 4.50
CA HIS A 70 16.25 4.23 4.32
C HIS A 70 15.10 4.22 3.31
N GLN A 71 14.86 3.10 2.63
CA GLN A 71 13.62 2.90 1.87
C GLN A 71 12.48 2.38 2.76
N LEU A 72 12.82 1.67 3.83
CA LEU A 72 11.89 1.08 4.77
C LEU A 72 11.66 1.96 6.00
N PHE A 73 12.71 2.55 6.56
CA PHE A 73 12.67 3.32 7.80
C PHE A 73 13.16 4.75 7.63
N MET A 74 12.48 5.67 8.28
CA MET A 74 13.02 6.99 8.62
C MET A 74 13.39 7.03 10.11
N SER A 75 14.37 7.87 10.45
CA SER A 75 14.93 7.98 11.79
C SER A 75 14.49 9.23 12.55
N ASP A 76 13.43 9.89 12.12
CA ASP A 76 12.85 11.04 12.82
C ASP A 76 11.51 10.64 13.43
N TYR A 77 11.36 10.83 14.75
CA TYR A 77 10.16 10.49 15.50
C TYR A 77 9.10 11.57 15.36
N LEU A 78 7.93 11.22 14.85
CA LEU A 78 6.76 12.09 14.68
C LEU A 78 7.12 13.51 14.18
N PRO A 79 7.83 13.66 13.05
CA PRO A 79 8.33 14.95 12.59
C PRO A 79 7.22 15.93 12.22
N HIS A 80 5.98 15.45 12.05
CA HIS A 80 4.79 16.27 11.86
C HIS A 80 4.32 16.93 13.18
N TRP A 81 4.86 16.55 14.34
CA TRP A 81 4.57 17.14 15.64
C TRP A 81 5.68 18.09 16.10
N SER A 82 6.92 17.70 15.93
CA SER A 82 8.04 18.47 16.42
C SER A 82 9.07 18.77 15.33
N ARG A 83 9.69 19.97 15.41
CA ARG A 83 10.88 20.36 14.64
C ARG A 83 12.13 20.39 15.51
N SER A 84 12.05 19.88 16.72
CA SER A 84 13.18 19.78 17.62
C SER A 84 14.26 18.89 17.03
N GLU A 85 15.52 19.20 17.30
CA GLU A 85 16.65 18.32 17.00
C GLU A 85 16.52 16.95 17.72
N GLY A 86 15.75 16.91 18.81
CA GLY A 86 15.47 15.71 19.57
C GLY A 86 14.56 14.68 18.86
N THR A 87 13.94 15.03 17.72
CA THR A 87 13.16 14.06 16.93
C THR A 87 14.03 13.02 16.24
N ARG A 88 15.30 13.37 15.94
CA ARG A 88 16.21 12.47 15.26
C ARG A 88 16.73 11.40 16.22
N ALA A 89 16.52 10.14 15.84
CA ALA A 89 17.00 9.00 16.60
C ALA A 89 18.54 8.98 16.67
N ARG A 90 19.06 8.66 17.84
CA ARG A 90 20.45 8.24 18.00
C ARG A 90 20.49 6.72 17.87
N TYR A 91 21.17 6.24 16.86
CA TYR A 91 21.25 4.82 16.59
C TYR A 91 22.58 4.39 16.01
N GLN A 92 22.85 3.10 16.10
CA GLN A 92 23.95 2.43 15.43
C GLN A 92 23.48 1.07 14.90
N VAL A 93 23.86 0.74 13.68
CA VAL A 93 23.73 -0.64 13.15
C VAL A 93 25.12 -1.27 13.19
N SER A 94 25.27 -2.33 13.96
CA SER A 94 26.54 -3.04 14.11
C SER A 94 26.36 -4.39 14.76
N GLY A 95 27.16 -5.39 14.34
CA GLY A 95 27.10 -6.74 14.89
C GLY A 95 25.79 -7.47 14.59
N GLY A 96 25.13 -7.14 13.47
CA GLY A 96 23.86 -7.75 13.07
C GLY A 96 22.66 -7.24 13.87
N SER A 97 22.70 -6.05 14.45
CA SER A 97 21.56 -5.46 15.15
C SER A 97 21.52 -3.94 15.03
N LEU A 98 20.30 -3.39 15.09
CA LEU A 98 20.05 -1.97 15.32
C LEU A 98 20.07 -1.69 16.83
N LYS A 99 20.78 -0.65 17.21
CA LYS A 99 20.84 -0.13 18.58
C LYS A 99 20.21 1.26 18.58
N LEU A 100 18.97 1.37 19.06
CA LEU A 100 18.35 2.66 19.36
C LEU A 100 18.80 3.11 20.75
N MET A 101 19.36 4.31 20.85
CA MET A 101 20.08 4.75 22.05
C MET A 101 19.51 6.05 22.61
N ILE A 102 19.41 6.12 23.93
CA ILE A 102 19.28 7.40 24.64
C ILE A 102 20.63 7.75 25.24
N ASP A 103 21.16 8.91 24.87
CA ASP A 103 22.40 9.44 25.44
C ASP A 103 22.13 10.49 26.52
N GLN A 104 23.10 10.71 27.38
CA GLN A 104 22.99 11.65 28.50
C GLN A 104 22.71 13.09 28.01
N ASP A 105 23.35 13.50 26.91
CA ASP A 105 23.24 14.85 26.32
C ASP A 105 22.12 15.00 25.30
N GLN A 106 21.33 13.94 25.06
CA GLN A 106 20.25 14.00 24.10
C GLN A 106 19.16 14.97 24.54
N LYS A 107 18.66 15.77 23.59
CA LYS A 107 17.60 16.75 23.83
C LYS A 107 16.22 16.06 23.81
N PRO A 108 15.25 16.61 24.56
CA PRO A 108 13.86 16.17 24.45
C PRO A 108 13.33 16.30 23.02
N TRP A 109 12.45 15.36 22.63
CA TRP A 109 11.91 15.33 21.26
C TRP A 109 10.90 16.45 20.99
N ASP A 110 10.08 16.80 21.97
CA ASP A 110 9.17 17.94 21.94
C ASP A 110 8.98 18.54 23.33
N PRO A 111 9.83 19.50 23.73
CA PRO A 111 9.74 20.08 25.06
C PRO A 111 8.42 20.79 25.38
N ALA A 112 7.73 21.28 24.35
CA ALA A 112 6.47 22.00 24.53
C ALA A 112 5.29 21.05 24.77
N PHE A 113 5.35 19.85 24.18
CA PHE A 113 4.27 18.88 24.25
C PHE A 113 4.51 17.80 25.31
N ASP A 114 5.72 17.25 25.39
CA ASP A 114 6.06 16.08 26.21
C ASP A 114 7.20 16.32 27.21
N GLY A 115 7.49 17.59 27.50
CA GLY A 115 8.44 17.99 28.53
C GLY A 115 9.85 17.50 28.25
N ASP A 116 10.43 16.74 29.19
CA ASP A 116 11.81 16.26 29.13
C ASP A 116 11.99 14.89 28.46
N THR A 117 10.96 14.36 27.84
CA THR A 117 11.00 13.05 27.20
C THR A 117 12.02 13.02 26.05
N LYS A 118 13.03 12.17 26.16
CA LYS A 118 13.99 11.87 25.11
C LYS A 118 13.52 10.64 24.33
N VAL A 119 13.70 10.65 23.02
CA VAL A 119 13.24 9.56 22.14
C VAL A 119 14.30 9.21 21.11
N SER A 120 14.52 7.93 20.88
CA SER A 120 15.17 7.43 19.68
C SER A 120 14.27 6.37 19.05
N SER A 121 13.66 6.70 17.92
CA SER A 121 12.67 5.86 17.25
C SER A 121 12.84 5.90 15.73
N ILE A 122 12.56 4.76 15.09
CA ILE A 122 12.41 4.63 13.64
C ILE A 122 10.96 4.32 13.32
N GLN A 123 10.52 4.76 12.14
CA GLN A 123 9.15 4.52 11.67
C GLN A 123 9.11 4.21 10.17
N THR A 124 8.11 3.44 9.75
CA THR A 124 8.02 2.96 8.37
C THR A 124 7.26 3.88 7.42
N TYR A 125 6.61 4.93 7.92
CA TYR A 125 5.81 5.84 7.12
C TYR A 125 5.64 7.20 7.82
N ASN A 126 5.46 8.26 7.04
CA ASN A 126 5.08 9.57 7.53
C ASN A 126 4.33 10.36 6.44
N ARG A 127 3.39 11.18 6.87
CA ARG A 127 2.71 12.18 6.03
C ARG A 127 2.21 13.32 6.89
N ASP A 128 1.79 14.41 6.23
CA ASP A 128 1.22 15.57 6.91
C ASP A 128 0.06 15.19 7.83
N TYR A 129 0.02 15.83 8.99
CA TYR A 129 -1.13 15.81 9.89
C TYR A 129 -1.54 14.44 10.43
N ILE A 130 -0.70 13.42 10.39
CA ILE A 130 -0.93 12.20 11.19
C ILE A 130 -1.08 12.61 12.67
N HIS A 131 -1.92 11.92 13.46
CA HIS A 131 -2.29 12.27 14.83
C HIS A 131 -3.05 13.61 14.98
N ARG A 132 -3.75 14.05 13.93
CA ARG A 132 -4.57 15.28 13.92
C ARG A 132 -5.75 15.26 14.92
N TRP A 133 -6.10 14.08 15.41
CA TRP A 133 -7.11 13.87 16.43
C TRP A 133 -6.74 14.50 17.77
N THR A 134 -5.51 14.89 17.98
CA THR A 134 -5.07 15.52 19.24
C THR A 134 -5.78 16.85 19.46
N ASN A 135 -6.01 17.19 20.73
CA ASN A 135 -6.52 18.51 21.12
C ASN A 135 -5.47 19.63 20.98
N TYR A 136 -4.36 19.35 20.30
CA TYR A 136 -3.23 20.24 20.08
C TYR A 136 -3.15 20.63 18.60
N PRO A 137 -4.05 21.52 18.11
CA PRO A 137 -4.08 21.87 16.68
C PRO A 137 -2.79 22.49 16.16
N ASP A 138 -1.98 23.05 17.07
CA ASP A 138 -0.73 23.74 16.73
C ASP A 138 0.46 22.80 16.58
N VAL A 139 0.36 21.52 16.97
CA VAL A 139 1.45 20.55 16.83
C VAL A 139 1.49 19.86 15.46
N ALA A 140 0.33 19.61 14.84
CA ALA A 140 0.29 19.01 13.50
C ALA A 140 0.86 19.96 12.45
N ARG A 141 1.88 19.52 11.71
CA ARG A 141 2.66 20.34 10.77
C ARG A 141 2.77 19.69 9.40
N HIS A 142 3.02 20.52 8.39
CA HIS A 142 3.50 20.06 7.10
C HIS A 142 4.91 19.47 7.23
N THR A 143 5.11 18.29 6.68
CA THR A 143 6.39 17.58 6.67
C THR A 143 6.56 16.85 5.34
N GLU A 144 7.81 16.63 4.93
CA GLU A 144 8.08 15.81 3.75
C GLU A 144 7.57 14.38 3.98
N PRO A 145 6.75 13.87 3.07
CA PRO A 145 6.19 12.54 3.24
C PRO A 145 7.24 11.45 3.05
N PHE A 146 7.24 10.48 3.95
CA PHE A 146 8.02 9.25 3.82
C PHE A 146 7.09 8.06 3.61
N ARG A 147 7.32 7.25 2.56
CA ARG A 147 6.45 6.16 2.13
C ARG A 147 7.20 4.84 2.06
N GLY A 148 7.77 4.41 3.17
CA GLY A 148 8.40 3.11 3.30
C GLY A 148 7.35 1.98 3.28
N HIS A 149 6.82 1.57 4.43
CA HIS A 149 5.89 0.45 4.52
C HIS A 149 4.66 0.81 5.36
N ILE A 150 3.48 0.44 4.85
CA ILE A 150 2.22 0.37 5.59
C ILE A 150 1.55 -0.96 5.25
N GLN A 151 0.80 -1.52 6.16
CA GLN A 151 0.09 -2.78 5.93
C GLN A 151 -1.19 -2.86 6.74
N LYS A 152 -2.19 -3.56 6.21
CA LYS A 152 -3.39 -4.00 6.92
C LYS A 152 -3.36 -5.51 7.04
N TYR A 153 -3.45 -6.02 8.28
CA TYR A 153 -3.40 -7.45 8.61
C TYR A 153 -2.04 -8.10 8.30
N GLY A 154 -1.93 -9.37 8.60
CA GLY A 154 -0.76 -10.18 8.34
C GLY A 154 -0.06 -10.68 9.61
N TYR A 155 1.20 -11.03 9.46
CA TYR A 155 2.06 -11.45 10.56
C TYR A 155 3.30 -10.58 10.59
N PHE A 156 3.63 -10.08 11.77
CA PHE A 156 4.81 -9.26 12.00
C PHE A 156 5.68 -9.91 13.05
N GLU A 157 6.98 -9.74 12.95
CA GLU A 157 7.93 -10.31 13.89
C GLU A 157 9.08 -9.35 14.16
N VAL A 158 9.36 -9.15 15.44
CA VAL A 158 10.51 -8.39 15.91
C VAL A 158 11.27 -9.27 16.90
N ARG A 159 12.59 -9.36 16.76
CA ARG A 159 13.47 -9.94 17.76
C ARG A 159 14.28 -8.83 18.40
N ALA A 160 14.19 -8.72 19.73
CA ALA A 160 14.74 -7.57 20.42
C ALA A 160 15.16 -7.87 21.85
N LYS A 161 16.02 -6.98 22.41
CA LYS A 161 16.34 -6.83 23.83
C LYS A 161 15.96 -5.42 24.27
N ALA A 162 15.13 -5.30 25.30
CA ALA A 162 14.68 -4.01 25.81
C ALA A 162 15.82 -3.22 26.47
N ALA A 163 15.67 -1.90 26.51
CA ALA A 163 16.47 -1.07 27.41
C ALA A 163 16.02 -1.27 28.87
N SER A 164 16.95 -1.25 29.80
CA SER A 164 16.67 -1.42 31.24
C SER A 164 16.77 -0.10 32.01
N GLY A 165 16.12 -0.07 33.18
CA GLY A 165 16.22 1.03 34.13
C GLY A 165 14.94 1.86 34.30
N GLY A 166 14.75 2.41 35.51
CA GLY A 166 13.61 3.28 35.81
C GLY A 166 13.60 4.54 34.94
N GLY A 167 12.41 4.96 34.51
CA GLY A 167 12.22 6.08 33.61
C GLY A 167 12.36 5.74 32.13
N ILE A 168 12.72 4.48 31.79
CA ILE A 168 12.89 4.01 30.42
C ILE A 168 11.72 3.12 30.01
N HIS A 169 11.32 3.20 28.72
CA HIS A 169 10.56 2.11 28.08
C HIS A 169 11.00 1.88 26.64
N SER A 170 10.92 0.64 26.21
CA SER A 170 11.12 0.19 24.84
C SER A 170 9.79 -0.20 24.27
N ALA A 171 9.43 0.26 23.06
CA ALA A 171 8.14 -0.01 22.48
C ALA A 171 8.21 -0.39 21.01
N TRP A 172 7.28 -1.27 20.64
CA TRP A 172 6.87 -1.54 19.29
C TRP A 172 5.37 -1.28 19.19
N TRP A 173 5.00 -0.32 18.38
CA TRP A 173 3.62 0.11 18.25
C TRP A 173 3.25 0.50 16.83
N MET A 174 1.97 0.62 16.58
CA MET A 174 1.41 0.94 15.28
C MET A 174 0.25 1.93 15.43
N THR A 175 0.04 2.78 14.42
CA THR A 175 -1.13 3.67 14.33
C THR A 175 -1.62 3.78 12.89
N GLY A 176 -2.93 4.09 12.73
CA GLY A 176 -3.54 4.24 11.42
C GLY A 176 -2.94 5.37 10.60
N VAL A 177 -2.79 5.18 9.30
CA VAL A 177 -2.14 6.15 8.39
C VAL A 177 -3.11 7.13 7.74
N ASN A 178 -4.42 6.85 7.74
CA ASN A 178 -5.44 7.66 7.07
C ASN A 178 -6.27 8.51 8.05
N GLN A 179 -5.79 8.71 9.27
CA GLN A 179 -6.48 9.44 10.33
C GLN A 179 -6.65 10.94 10.06
N ASP A 180 -5.84 11.50 9.18
CA ASP A 180 -5.81 12.92 8.81
C ASP A 180 -6.72 13.28 7.63
N GLN A 181 -7.59 12.35 7.18
CA GLN A 181 -8.41 12.56 6.00
C GLN A 181 -9.44 13.68 6.20
N PRO A 182 -9.75 14.50 5.16
CA PRO A 182 -10.69 15.62 5.26
C PRO A 182 -12.07 15.24 5.79
N GLU A 183 -12.57 14.07 5.43
CA GLU A 183 -13.84 13.54 5.92
C GLU A 183 -13.81 13.26 7.44
N ASN A 184 -12.62 13.06 7.99
CA ASN A 184 -12.38 12.86 9.40
C ASN A 184 -12.12 14.18 10.15
N ALA A 185 -12.02 15.31 9.44
CA ALA A 185 -11.72 16.63 10.02
C ALA A 185 -12.77 17.12 11.05
N ASN A 186 -13.93 16.49 11.14
CA ASN A 186 -15.00 16.80 12.08
C ASN A 186 -14.85 16.12 13.45
N LYS A 187 -13.63 15.86 13.92
CA LYS A 187 -13.30 15.37 15.27
C LYS A 187 -13.51 13.87 15.55
N GLN A 188 -13.82 13.06 14.56
CA GLN A 188 -13.84 11.61 14.69
C GLN A 188 -12.87 11.04 13.66
N ALA A 189 -11.61 11.00 14.00
CA ALA A 189 -10.57 10.43 13.16
C ALA A 189 -10.76 8.89 13.09
N ARG A 190 -11.58 8.43 12.15
CA ARG A 190 -12.03 7.03 12.01
C ARG A 190 -10.88 6.09 11.76
N GLN A 191 -9.74 6.29 11.65
CA GLN A 191 -8.59 5.39 11.42
C GLN A 191 -7.41 5.80 12.28
N SER A 192 -7.69 6.30 13.48
CA SER A 192 -6.68 6.82 14.40
C SER A 192 -6.26 5.85 15.50
N GLY A 193 -6.81 4.64 15.49
CA GLY A 193 -6.49 3.64 16.51
C GLY A 193 -5.00 3.34 16.57
N GLU A 194 -4.53 3.04 17.79
CA GLU A 194 -3.16 2.67 18.11
C GLU A 194 -3.12 1.27 18.71
N VAL A 195 -2.12 0.51 18.33
CA VAL A 195 -1.83 -0.81 18.88
C VAL A 195 -0.37 -0.81 19.36
N ASP A 196 -0.18 -0.86 20.66
CA ASP A 196 1.12 -1.09 21.26
C ASP A 196 1.31 -2.60 21.35
N ILE A 197 2.10 -3.17 20.44
CA ILE A 197 2.35 -4.61 20.42
C ILE A 197 3.12 -5.00 21.68
N PHE A 198 4.11 -4.22 22.03
CA PHE A 198 4.70 -4.26 23.35
C PHE A 198 5.18 -2.89 23.83
N GLU A 199 5.06 -2.69 25.14
CA GLU A 199 5.69 -1.62 25.90
C GLU A 199 6.41 -2.28 27.10
N ILE A 200 7.73 -2.29 27.10
CA ILE A 200 8.54 -2.90 28.18
C ILE A 200 9.02 -1.78 29.08
N LEU A 201 8.50 -1.77 30.31
CA LEU A 201 8.71 -0.67 31.26
C LEU A 201 9.85 -1.00 32.22
N GLY A 202 10.85 -0.16 32.30
CA GLY A 202 11.97 -0.32 33.20
C GLY A 202 11.59 -0.40 34.68
N ARG A 203 10.47 0.23 35.09
CA ARG A 203 9.94 0.16 36.46
C ARG A 203 9.65 -1.26 36.96
N ASN A 204 9.33 -2.16 36.04
CA ASN A 204 8.98 -3.55 36.34
C ASN A 204 10.21 -4.48 36.32
N GLY A 205 11.43 -3.91 36.30
CA GLY A 205 12.65 -4.69 36.20
C GLY A 205 12.80 -5.43 34.87
N THR A 206 12.09 -4.96 33.82
CA THR A 206 12.08 -5.53 32.46
C THR A 206 11.59 -6.98 32.35
N THR A 207 10.91 -7.51 33.36
CA THR A 207 10.38 -8.88 33.37
C THR A 207 8.97 -9.00 32.82
N GLU A 208 8.35 -7.86 32.51
CA GLU A 208 6.97 -7.76 32.05
C GLU A 208 6.86 -6.73 30.92
N ALA A 209 6.04 -7.05 29.92
CA ALA A 209 5.63 -6.16 28.87
C ALA A 209 4.12 -5.96 28.89
N LEU A 210 3.67 -4.85 28.33
CA LEU A 210 2.25 -4.52 28.16
C LEU A 210 1.90 -4.55 26.68
N MET A 211 0.79 -5.20 26.32
CA MET A 211 0.11 -4.97 25.06
C MET A 211 -1.07 -4.03 25.31
N SER A 212 -1.08 -2.88 24.68
CA SER A 212 -2.13 -1.87 24.83
C SER A 212 -2.81 -1.58 23.49
N THR A 213 -4.03 -1.06 23.58
CA THR A 213 -4.77 -0.53 22.42
C THR A 213 -5.45 0.75 22.82
N HIS A 214 -5.41 1.77 21.94
CA HIS A 214 -6.03 3.07 22.15
C HIS A 214 -6.91 3.45 20.95
N THR A 215 -8.11 3.91 21.22
CA THR A 215 -9.06 4.32 20.17
C THR A 215 -8.73 5.70 19.62
N TRP A 216 -8.26 6.57 20.48
CA TRP A 216 -8.02 8.01 20.25
C TRP A 216 -9.19 8.77 19.62
N GLY A 217 -9.64 8.53 18.49
CA GLY A 217 -10.83 9.10 17.87
C GLY A 217 -11.62 8.07 17.08
N ASP A 218 -11.14 6.82 17.08
CA ASP A 218 -11.78 5.72 16.39
C ASP A 218 -12.82 5.03 17.28
N TYR A 219 -14.00 5.63 17.39
CA TYR A 219 -15.11 5.15 18.24
C TYR A 219 -15.86 3.93 17.67
N PHE A 220 -15.46 3.38 16.55
CA PHE A 220 -16.05 2.17 15.98
C PHE A 220 -15.58 0.89 16.67
N HIS A 221 -14.51 0.96 17.45
CA HIS A 221 -13.98 -0.13 18.23
C HIS A 221 -14.26 0.08 19.73
N THR A 222 -14.55 -0.99 20.46
CA THR A 222 -14.85 -0.93 21.90
C THR A 222 -13.59 -1.02 22.76
N TRP A 223 -12.51 -0.39 22.33
CA TRP A 223 -11.29 -0.26 23.12
C TRP A 223 -11.36 1.02 23.98
N PRO A 224 -10.41 1.30 24.85
CA PRO A 224 -9.07 0.74 25.01
C PRO A 224 -8.98 -0.53 25.86
N THR A 225 -7.90 -1.29 25.68
CA THR A 225 -7.57 -2.45 26.52
C THR A 225 -6.07 -2.54 26.79
N ARG A 226 -5.71 -3.14 27.92
CA ARG A 226 -4.32 -3.43 28.29
C ARG A 226 -4.19 -4.86 28.78
N ALA A 227 -3.10 -5.55 28.46
CA ALA A 227 -2.73 -6.84 29.01
C ALA A 227 -1.24 -6.88 29.28
N SER A 228 -0.90 -7.34 30.48
CA SER A 228 0.48 -7.70 30.81
C SER A 228 0.81 -9.08 30.26
N PHE A 229 2.08 -9.24 29.86
CA PHE A 229 2.64 -10.52 29.48
C PHE A 229 4.14 -10.57 29.80
N GLY A 230 4.69 -11.77 29.90
CA GLY A 230 6.09 -12.06 30.18
C GLY A 230 6.20 -13.54 30.58
N ASP A 231 7.41 -14.04 30.65
CA ASP A 231 7.71 -15.40 31.08
C ASP A 231 8.49 -15.43 32.41
N GLY A 232 8.71 -14.25 33.01
CA GLY A 232 9.49 -14.06 34.23
C GLY A 232 11.00 -13.87 33.98
N SER A 233 11.47 -13.99 32.73
CA SER A 233 12.84 -13.64 32.35
C SER A 233 13.01 -12.12 32.22
N ASP A 234 14.27 -11.67 32.29
CA ASP A 234 14.61 -10.26 32.05
C ASP A 234 14.69 -10.00 30.54
N LEU A 235 13.68 -9.31 30.01
CA LEU A 235 13.55 -8.98 28.59
C LEU A 235 14.63 -8.02 28.07
N SER A 236 15.49 -7.48 28.97
CA SER A 236 16.66 -6.68 28.59
C SER A 236 17.97 -7.48 28.58
N ALA A 237 18.01 -8.64 29.24
CA ALA A 237 19.22 -9.44 29.33
C ALA A 237 19.42 -10.40 28.14
N GLN A 238 18.32 -10.81 27.50
CA GLN A 238 18.32 -11.82 26.45
C GLN A 238 17.52 -11.35 25.23
N TRP A 239 17.77 -11.98 24.10
CA TRP A 239 16.99 -11.82 22.89
C TRP A 239 15.66 -12.55 23.01
N HIS A 240 14.57 -11.84 22.76
CA HIS A 240 13.23 -12.40 22.68
C HIS A 240 12.59 -12.13 21.33
N THR A 241 11.79 -13.08 20.84
CA THR A 241 11.05 -12.95 19.60
C THR A 241 9.58 -12.62 19.89
N TYR A 242 9.12 -11.49 19.39
CA TYR A 242 7.75 -11.03 19.52
C TYR A 242 7.05 -11.21 18.18
N GLY A 243 6.09 -12.15 18.12
CA GLY A 243 5.30 -12.43 16.92
C GLY A 243 3.90 -11.85 17.06
N PHE A 244 3.50 -10.98 16.15
CA PHE A 244 2.21 -10.32 16.12
C PHE A 244 1.39 -10.76 14.91
N GLU A 245 0.34 -11.56 15.13
CA GLU A 245 -0.63 -11.96 14.11
C GLU A 245 -1.84 -11.04 14.17
N TRP A 246 -2.06 -10.29 13.10
CA TRP A 246 -3.15 -9.37 12.95
C TRP A 246 -4.12 -9.85 11.85
N LEU A 247 -5.31 -10.23 12.26
CA LEU A 247 -6.38 -10.79 11.42
C LEU A 247 -7.63 -9.91 11.49
N PRO A 248 -8.57 -10.04 10.54
CA PRO A 248 -9.88 -9.41 10.67
C PRO A 248 -10.55 -9.75 11.99
N GLY A 249 -10.82 -8.71 12.81
CA GLY A 249 -11.47 -8.84 14.11
C GLY A 249 -10.65 -9.56 15.20
N LYS A 250 -9.36 -9.81 14.99
CA LYS A 250 -8.53 -10.52 15.97
C LYS A 250 -7.07 -10.13 15.88
N MET A 251 -6.42 -10.02 17.05
CA MET A 251 -4.97 -9.88 17.20
C MET A 251 -4.44 -10.92 18.16
N ARG A 252 -3.26 -11.47 17.88
CA ARG A 252 -2.56 -12.43 18.74
C ARG A 252 -1.10 -12.04 18.86
N LEU A 253 -0.60 -12.04 20.09
CA LEU A 253 0.81 -11.82 20.40
C LEU A 253 1.43 -13.08 20.94
N SER A 254 2.58 -13.44 20.42
CA SER A 254 3.43 -14.52 20.94
C SER A 254 4.77 -13.98 21.41
N LEU A 255 5.29 -14.54 22.49
CA LEU A 255 6.63 -14.34 23.02
C LEU A 255 7.39 -15.67 22.87
N ASP A 256 8.49 -15.66 22.12
CA ASP A 256 9.31 -16.85 21.81
C ASP A 256 8.48 -18.04 21.29
N GLY A 257 7.57 -17.71 20.37
CA GLY A 257 6.67 -18.67 19.74
C GLY A 257 5.47 -19.11 20.58
N LYS A 258 5.40 -18.74 21.87
CA LYS A 258 4.29 -19.06 22.76
C LYS A 258 3.24 -17.94 22.74
N LEU A 259 1.99 -18.27 22.45
CA LEU A 259 0.88 -17.31 22.49
C LEU A 259 0.69 -16.76 23.92
N VAL A 260 0.76 -15.45 24.08
CA VAL A 260 0.64 -14.76 25.38
C VAL A 260 -0.57 -13.87 25.49
N VAL A 261 -1.01 -13.21 24.38
CA VAL A 261 -2.19 -12.34 24.37
C VAL A 261 -3.06 -12.64 23.16
N THR A 262 -4.38 -12.63 23.36
CA THR A 262 -5.39 -12.62 22.29
C THR A 262 -6.37 -11.47 22.53
N ARG A 263 -6.66 -10.74 21.46
CA ARG A 263 -7.70 -9.70 21.39
C ARG A 263 -8.70 -10.06 20.31
N ASN A 264 -10.00 -9.99 20.63
CA ASN A 264 -11.09 -10.27 19.68
C ASN A 264 -11.60 -8.99 18.98
N GLN A 265 -10.70 -8.09 18.75
CA GLN A 265 -10.87 -6.86 17.96
C GLN A 265 -9.56 -6.54 17.25
N SER A 266 -9.63 -5.85 16.14
CA SER A 266 -8.47 -5.34 15.42
C SER A 266 -8.85 -4.13 14.58
N PRO A 267 -7.91 -3.21 14.32
CA PRO A 267 -8.07 -2.22 13.25
C PRO A 267 -8.36 -2.91 11.92
N ASP A 268 -9.10 -2.23 11.03
CA ASP A 268 -9.45 -2.70 9.69
C ASP A 268 -8.93 -1.77 8.58
N TYR A 269 -7.85 -1.03 8.87
CA TYR A 269 -7.18 -0.05 8.02
C TYR A 269 -5.66 -0.18 8.09
N PRO A 270 -4.92 0.32 7.07
CA PRO A 270 -3.45 0.27 7.08
C PRO A 270 -2.83 1.05 8.23
N MET A 271 -1.76 0.50 8.82
CA MET A 271 -1.02 1.11 9.91
C MET A 271 0.45 1.26 9.58
N VAL A 272 1.07 2.28 10.18
CA VAL A 272 2.52 2.51 10.23
C VAL A 272 3.10 1.85 11.47
N THR A 273 4.33 1.34 11.37
CA THR A 273 5.08 0.72 12.48
C THR A 273 6.10 1.70 13.06
N TYR A 274 6.19 1.72 14.39
CA TYR A 274 7.19 2.45 15.17
C TYR A 274 7.96 1.49 16.06
N LEU A 275 9.29 1.67 16.11
CA LEU A 275 10.19 0.97 17.03
C LEU A 275 10.99 2.04 17.77
N GLY A 276 10.91 2.11 19.08
CA GLY A 276 11.50 3.20 19.81
C GLY A 276 11.88 2.90 21.25
N VAL A 277 12.83 3.67 21.74
CA VAL A 277 13.20 3.78 23.16
C VAL A 277 12.95 5.20 23.65
N TYR A 278 12.41 5.31 24.85
CA TYR A 278 11.93 6.54 25.44
C TYR A 278 12.46 6.67 26.87
N GLU A 279 12.89 7.88 27.23
CA GLU A 279 13.32 8.21 28.58
C GLU A 279 12.60 9.45 29.10
N LYS A 280 12.07 9.36 30.32
CA LYS A 280 11.49 10.50 31.04
C LYS A 280 12.11 10.60 32.42
N SER A 281 12.61 11.78 32.79
CA SER A 281 13.37 11.97 34.02
C SER A 281 12.52 12.11 35.28
N GLY A 282 11.22 12.42 35.11
CA GLY A 282 10.30 12.55 36.24
C GLY A 282 9.74 11.20 36.72
N ASP A 283 8.93 11.24 37.77
CA ASP A 283 8.09 10.12 38.14
C ASP A 283 6.95 9.99 37.16
N SER A 284 6.92 8.89 36.47
CA SER A 284 5.95 8.62 35.41
C SER A 284 5.47 7.18 35.46
N TRP A 285 4.59 6.82 34.53
CA TRP A 285 4.15 5.44 34.38
C TRP A 285 5.29 4.46 34.05
N THR A 286 6.44 4.96 33.54
CA THR A 286 7.66 4.17 33.32
C THR A 286 8.47 3.94 34.60
N GLY A 287 8.04 4.49 35.74
CA GLY A 287 8.68 4.43 37.05
C GLY A 287 9.61 5.62 37.30
N PRO A 288 10.14 5.74 38.54
CA PRO A 288 11.08 6.80 38.87
C PRO A 288 12.35 6.63 38.04
N PHE A 289 12.84 7.73 37.53
CA PHE A 289 14.12 7.79 36.83
C PHE A 289 15.27 7.33 37.73
N ASP A 290 16.10 6.41 37.26
CA ASP A 290 17.31 5.97 37.97
C ASP A 290 18.58 6.56 37.33
N PRO A 291 19.19 7.60 37.91
CA PRO A 291 20.38 8.22 37.36
C PRO A 291 21.64 7.33 37.43
N ARG A 292 21.58 6.18 38.12
CA ARG A 292 22.71 5.24 38.23
C ARG A 292 22.82 4.32 37.02
N VAL A 293 21.78 4.21 36.23
CA VAL A 293 21.80 3.40 34.98
C VAL A 293 22.70 4.12 33.96
N PRO A 294 23.78 3.48 33.50
CA PRO A 294 24.74 4.13 32.61
C PRO A 294 24.15 4.43 31.23
N TYR A 295 24.66 5.47 30.58
CA TYR A 295 24.39 5.76 29.19
C TYR A 295 25.46 5.15 28.25
N PRO A 296 25.13 4.85 26.98
CA PRO A 296 23.81 4.96 26.39
C PRO A 296 22.85 3.90 26.91
N LYS A 297 21.58 4.24 27.10
CA LYS A 297 20.53 3.28 27.36
C LYS A 297 20.02 2.76 26.01
N THR A 298 20.07 1.44 25.80
CA THR A 298 19.96 0.86 24.46
C THR A 298 18.82 -0.12 24.36
N PHE A 299 17.95 0.09 23.35
CA PHE A 299 17.02 -0.89 22.84
C PHE A 299 17.64 -1.53 21.60
N GLU A 300 17.94 -2.83 21.67
CA GLU A 300 18.56 -3.57 20.58
C GLU A 300 17.52 -4.36 19.79
N ILE A 301 17.58 -4.29 18.47
CA ILE A 301 16.68 -4.99 17.54
C ILE A 301 17.53 -5.80 16.57
N ASP A 302 17.34 -7.12 16.57
CA ASP A 302 18.02 -8.06 15.69
C ASP A 302 17.40 -8.03 14.28
N TYR A 303 16.07 -8.04 14.22
CA TYR A 303 15.36 -7.90 12.96
C TYR A 303 13.94 -7.36 13.12
N PHE A 304 13.41 -6.84 12.02
CA PHE A 304 11.99 -6.56 11.78
C PHE A 304 11.54 -7.28 10.52
N ARG A 305 10.41 -7.98 10.58
CA ARG A 305 9.81 -8.69 9.44
C ARG A 305 8.31 -8.49 9.43
N ALA A 306 7.78 -8.19 8.24
CA ALA A 306 6.35 -8.09 7.97
C ALA A 306 5.97 -9.04 6.85
N TYR A 307 4.91 -9.80 7.05
CA TYR A 307 4.41 -10.81 6.13
C TYR A 307 2.93 -10.59 5.88
N GLN A 308 2.50 -10.74 4.64
CA GLN A 308 1.10 -10.82 4.28
C GLN A 308 0.74 -12.26 3.90
N LYS A 309 -0.47 -12.69 4.24
CA LYS A 309 -0.96 -14.00 3.83
C LYS A 309 -1.06 -14.05 2.30
N LYS A 310 -0.53 -15.12 1.69
CA LYS A 310 -0.67 -15.35 0.25
C LYS A 310 -2.15 -15.60 -0.06
N PRO A 311 -2.83 -14.73 -0.82
CA PRO A 311 -4.22 -14.98 -1.20
C PRO A 311 -4.31 -16.08 -2.25
N GLU A 312 -5.41 -16.82 -2.22
CA GLU A 312 -5.77 -17.76 -3.27
C GLU A 312 -6.63 -17.07 -4.34
N LEU A 313 -6.40 -17.40 -5.61
CA LEU A 313 -7.18 -16.85 -6.72
C LEU A 313 -8.58 -17.50 -6.82
N PRO A 314 -9.64 -16.75 -7.12
CA PRO A 314 -9.68 -15.29 -7.25
C PRO A 314 -9.73 -14.61 -5.86
N TYR A 315 -9.18 -13.41 -5.76
CA TYR A 315 -9.27 -12.61 -4.53
C TYR A 315 -9.55 -11.13 -4.84
N SER A 316 -9.94 -10.41 -3.79
CA SER A 316 -10.23 -8.99 -3.86
C SER A 316 -9.58 -8.25 -2.70
N GLN A 317 -9.23 -6.98 -2.94
CA GLN A 317 -8.72 -6.08 -1.91
C GLN A 317 -9.18 -4.65 -2.15
N ASN A 318 -9.31 -3.85 -1.09
CA ASN A 318 -9.69 -2.46 -1.25
C ASN A 318 -8.51 -1.66 -1.83
N ILE A 319 -8.78 -0.84 -2.84
CA ILE A 319 -7.78 0.10 -3.39
C ILE A 319 -7.41 1.13 -2.33
N SER A 320 -8.33 1.47 -1.42
CA SER A 320 -8.11 2.39 -0.31
C SER A 320 -7.10 1.92 0.74
N ASP A 321 -6.73 0.63 0.76
CA ASP A 321 -5.67 0.09 1.62
C ASP A 321 -4.27 0.39 1.06
N GLY A 322 -4.18 0.94 -0.15
CA GLY A 322 -2.94 1.35 -0.79
C GLY A 322 -2.35 2.64 -0.23
N VAL A 323 -1.14 2.96 -0.69
CA VAL A 323 -0.43 4.20 -0.35
C VAL A 323 -1.04 5.37 -1.12
N LEU A 324 -1.70 6.28 -0.41
CA LEU A 324 -2.29 7.49 -0.97
C LEU A 324 -1.25 8.60 -1.14
N ARG A 325 -1.41 9.43 -2.18
CA ARG A 325 -0.56 10.59 -2.44
C ARG A 325 -1.42 11.84 -2.68
N GLY A 326 -0.83 12.99 -2.30
CA GLY A 326 -1.45 14.29 -2.49
C GLY A 326 -2.77 14.44 -1.72
N GLN A 327 -3.81 14.88 -2.40
CA GLN A 327 -5.15 15.11 -1.84
C GLN A 327 -6.05 13.87 -1.90
N SER A 328 -5.54 12.73 -2.40
CA SER A 328 -6.31 11.49 -2.43
C SER A 328 -6.62 11.02 -1.02
N VAL A 329 -7.87 10.59 -0.78
CA VAL A 329 -8.34 10.16 0.54
C VAL A 329 -8.96 8.77 0.47
N ALA A 330 -8.89 8.05 1.60
CA ALA A 330 -9.57 6.78 1.81
C ALA A 330 -10.76 7.00 2.74
N ASP A 331 -11.97 6.67 2.27
CA ASP A 331 -13.18 6.73 3.06
C ASP A 331 -14.02 5.48 2.84
N SER A 332 -14.28 4.75 3.92
CA SER A 332 -15.17 3.58 3.93
C SER A 332 -14.89 2.58 2.79
N GLY A 333 -13.61 2.27 2.55
CA GLY A 333 -13.18 1.35 1.49
C GLY A 333 -13.11 1.96 0.07
N THR A 334 -13.33 3.27 -0.06
CA THR A 334 -13.32 4.00 -1.33
C THR A 334 -12.16 4.99 -1.36
N VAL A 335 -11.45 5.08 -2.49
CA VAL A 335 -10.50 6.17 -2.76
C VAL A 335 -11.23 7.30 -3.47
N ARG A 336 -11.13 8.51 -2.92
CA ARG A 336 -11.73 9.73 -3.46
C ARG A 336 -10.69 10.82 -3.70
N TRP A 337 -11.10 11.86 -4.41
CA TRP A 337 -10.29 13.06 -4.69
C TRP A 337 -8.98 12.74 -5.40
N MET A 338 -8.97 11.63 -6.13
CA MET A 338 -7.86 11.26 -6.97
C MET A 338 -7.92 12.05 -8.29
N GLY A 339 -6.77 12.52 -8.75
CA GLY A 339 -6.66 13.23 -10.02
C GLY A 339 -5.98 14.60 -9.89
N GLY A 340 -5.45 15.08 -11.00
CA GLY A 340 -4.42 16.09 -11.03
C GLY A 340 -3.06 15.50 -10.63
N LYS A 341 -1.99 16.13 -11.09
CA LYS A 341 -0.63 15.61 -10.89
C LYS A 341 -0.29 15.40 -9.41
N GLY A 342 0.08 14.20 -9.05
CA GLY A 342 0.51 13.83 -7.70
C GLY A 342 -0.61 13.39 -6.76
N ASN A 343 -1.87 13.35 -7.20
CA ASN A 343 -2.99 12.81 -6.43
C ASN A 343 -3.33 11.42 -6.94
N ASP A 344 -2.79 10.40 -6.33
CA ASP A 344 -2.87 9.02 -6.78
C ASP A 344 -2.92 8.03 -5.61
N VAL A 345 -3.14 6.76 -5.94
CA VAL A 345 -3.03 5.65 -5.00
C VAL A 345 -2.19 4.53 -5.60
N THR A 346 -1.35 3.90 -4.77
CA THR A 346 -0.57 2.72 -5.16
C THR A 346 -0.92 1.55 -4.25
N VAL A 347 -1.56 0.53 -4.81
CA VAL A 347 -1.78 -0.76 -4.16
C VAL A 347 -0.50 -1.58 -4.30
N ARG A 348 0.13 -1.99 -3.20
CA ARG A 348 1.44 -2.65 -3.19
C ARG A 348 1.38 -4.16 -3.03
N GLU A 349 0.34 -4.68 -2.39
CA GLU A 349 0.20 -6.10 -2.08
C GLU A 349 -0.71 -6.81 -3.10
N VAL A 350 -0.36 -6.73 -4.39
CA VAL A 350 -1.02 -7.53 -5.45
C VAL A 350 -0.22 -8.80 -5.68
N TYR A 351 -0.69 -9.92 -5.13
CA TYR A 351 0.03 -11.19 -5.16
C TYR A 351 -0.28 -12.01 -6.40
N ALA A 352 0.77 -12.48 -7.07
CA ALA A 352 0.68 -13.44 -8.16
C ALA A 352 1.45 -14.72 -7.79
N PRO A 353 0.80 -15.90 -7.70
CA PRO A 353 1.48 -17.16 -7.39
C PRO A 353 2.53 -17.57 -8.43
N GLU A 354 2.38 -17.13 -9.67
CA GLU A 354 3.33 -17.32 -10.76
C GLU A 354 3.37 -16.10 -11.68
N ALA A 355 4.43 -15.95 -12.45
CA ALA A 355 4.54 -14.87 -13.44
C ALA A 355 3.65 -15.16 -14.66
N GLY A 356 2.85 -14.17 -15.07
CA GLY A 356 1.95 -14.36 -16.23
C GLY A 356 1.00 -13.18 -16.42
N VAL A 357 0.14 -13.28 -17.42
CA VAL A 357 -0.95 -12.33 -17.65
C VAL A 357 -2.16 -12.74 -16.84
N TYR A 358 -2.66 -11.83 -16.02
CA TYR A 358 -3.83 -12.04 -15.17
C TYR A 358 -5.00 -11.24 -15.69
N ARG A 359 -6.20 -11.84 -15.66
CA ARG A 359 -7.44 -11.10 -15.75
C ARG A 359 -7.73 -10.46 -14.40
N MET A 360 -8.04 -9.18 -14.44
CA MET A 360 -8.25 -8.35 -13.28
C MET A 360 -9.45 -7.42 -13.51
N ALA A 361 -9.94 -6.80 -12.44
CA ALA A 361 -10.91 -5.72 -12.56
C ALA A 361 -10.74 -4.73 -11.42
N PHE A 362 -11.14 -3.49 -11.64
CA PHE A 362 -11.30 -2.51 -10.57
C PHE A 362 -12.71 -1.93 -10.57
N ASP A 363 -13.22 -1.68 -9.39
CA ASP A 363 -14.52 -1.06 -9.22
C ASP A 363 -14.38 0.46 -9.21
N TYR A 364 -15.27 1.14 -9.94
CA TYR A 364 -15.27 2.58 -10.06
C TYR A 364 -16.67 3.17 -9.92
N ARG A 365 -16.72 4.44 -9.53
CA ARG A 365 -17.96 5.22 -9.44
C ARG A 365 -17.72 6.68 -9.83
N SER A 366 -18.56 7.20 -10.70
CA SER A 366 -18.54 8.61 -11.09
C SER A 366 -19.88 9.02 -11.68
N GLU A 367 -20.36 10.22 -11.35
CA GLU A 367 -21.53 10.82 -11.99
C GLU A 367 -21.22 11.16 -13.46
N ASP A 368 -20.17 11.94 -13.66
CA ASP A 368 -19.69 12.34 -14.98
C ASP A 368 -18.73 11.30 -15.57
N PRO A 369 -18.61 11.25 -16.91
CA PRO A 369 -17.57 10.47 -17.57
C PRO A 369 -16.17 10.97 -17.18
N ARG A 370 -15.37 10.11 -16.54
CA ARG A 370 -14.00 10.39 -16.13
C ARG A 370 -13.04 9.35 -16.68
N SER A 371 -11.75 9.64 -16.63
CA SER A 371 -10.71 8.68 -16.98
C SER A 371 -9.85 8.33 -15.76
N VAL A 372 -9.27 7.13 -15.78
CA VAL A 372 -8.24 6.69 -14.84
C VAL A 372 -7.16 5.95 -15.60
N SER A 373 -5.93 6.23 -15.27
CA SER A 373 -4.76 5.51 -15.76
C SER A 373 -4.24 4.57 -14.68
N LEU A 374 -3.66 3.45 -15.10
CA LEU A 374 -2.93 2.57 -14.21
C LEU A 374 -1.56 2.19 -14.78
N GLN A 375 -0.65 1.86 -13.87
CA GLN A 375 0.67 1.28 -14.16
C GLN A 375 0.91 0.09 -13.24
N VAL A 376 1.33 -1.03 -13.81
CA VAL A 376 1.78 -2.21 -13.07
C VAL A 376 3.29 -2.17 -12.95
N ASN A 377 3.83 -2.21 -11.74
CA ASN A 377 5.28 -2.20 -11.44
C ASN A 377 6.06 -1.06 -12.12
N GLY A 378 5.41 0.11 -12.32
CA GLY A 378 6.01 1.24 -13.01
C GLY A 378 6.22 1.05 -14.51
N GLY A 379 5.58 0.04 -15.10
CA GLY A 379 5.63 -0.24 -16.54
C GLY A 379 4.74 0.68 -17.38
N GLN A 380 4.25 0.17 -18.50
CA GLN A 380 3.43 0.92 -19.44
C GLN A 380 2.13 1.42 -18.78
N THR A 381 1.73 2.64 -19.13
CA THR A 381 0.46 3.24 -18.71
C THR A 381 -0.69 2.69 -19.57
N HIS A 382 -1.75 2.24 -18.89
CA HIS A 382 -3.03 1.91 -19.50
C HIS A 382 -4.08 2.90 -19.01
N THR A 383 -4.82 3.52 -19.93
CA THR A 383 -5.85 4.51 -19.61
C THR A 383 -7.23 4.00 -19.98
N PHE A 384 -8.16 4.12 -19.04
CA PHE A 384 -9.58 3.82 -19.22
C PHE A 384 -10.35 5.14 -19.27
N GLU A 385 -11.12 5.33 -20.30
CA GLU A 385 -11.84 6.56 -20.56
C GLU A 385 -13.35 6.40 -20.40
N LYS A 386 -14.06 7.53 -20.24
CA LYS A 386 -15.53 7.60 -20.20
C LYS A 386 -16.16 6.74 -19.10
N LEU A 387 -15.45 6.51 -18.00
CA LEU A 387 -15.97 5.76 -16.86
C LEU A 387 -17.05 6.60 -16.15
N SER A 388 -18.30 6.15 -16.22
CA SER A 388 -19.43 6.77 -15.52
C SER A 388 -20.41 5.72 -15.04
N THR A 389 -20.93 5.93 -13.84
CA THR A 389 -22.05 5.17 -13.29
C THR A 389 -23.36 5.96 -13.34
N GLY A 390 -23.29 7.27 -13.71
CA GLY A 390 -24.40 8.20 -13.68
C GLY A 390 -24.75 8.70 -12.27
N SER A 391 -23.92 8.39 -11.27
CA SER A 391 -24.12 8.82 -9.87
C SER A 391 -22.80 8.86 -9.10
N ALA A 392 -22.59 9.89 -8.30
CA ALA A 392 -21.46 10.01 -7.38
C ALA A 392 -21.58 9.15 -6.12
N SER A 393 -22.79 8.67 -5.79
CA SER A 393 -23.10 7.91 -4.57
C SER A 393 -23.80 6.58 -4.83
N GLY A 394 -24.02 6.21 -6.09
CA GLY A 394 -24.68 4.97 -6.49
C GLY A 394 -23.78 3.74 -6.37
N ALA A 395 -24.24 2.63 -6.94
CA ALA A 395 -23.47 1.39 -7.01
C ALA A 395 -22.20 1.56 -7.87
N PHE A 396 -21.15 0.86 -7.50
CA PHE A 396 -19.95 0.73 -8.32
C PHE A 396 -20.24 -0.08 -9.57
N LYS A 397 -19.53 0.22 -10.65
CA LYS A 397 -19.36 -0.65 -11.81
C LYS A 397 -17.95 -1.19 -11.81
N SER A 398 -17.78 -2.37 -12.42
CA SER A 398 -16.47 -3.02 -12.53
C SER A 398 -15.90 -2.82 -13.93
N GLN A 399 -14.62 -2.45 -14.00
CA GLN A 399 -13.85 -2.31 -15.24
C GLN A 399 -12.84 -3.45 -15.34
N PRO A 400 -13.08 -4.46 -16.18
CA PRO A 400 -12.12 -5.53 -16.44
C PRO A 400 -10.90 -5.03 -17.22
N PHE A 401 -9.75 -5.67 -16.98
CA PHE A 401 -8.52 -5.47 -17.73
C PHE A 401 -7.60 -6.69 -17.59
N ALA A 402 -6.61 -6.81 -18.48
CA ALA A 402 -5.56 -7.82 -18.38
C ALA A 402 -4.21 -7.13 -18.12
N ALA A 403 -3.40 -7.72 -17.26
CA ALA A 403 -2.09 -7.18 -16.90
C ALA A 403 -1.04 -8.27 -16.66
N GLN A 404 0.19 -7.99 -17.10
CA GLN A 404 1.35 -8.84 -16.80
C GLN A 404 1.78 -8.62 -15.35
N LEU A 405 1.76 -9.69 -14.55
CA LEU A 405 2.29 -9.72 -13.19
C LEU A 405 3.58 -10.56 -13.12
N ARG A 406 4.48 -10.19 -12.22
CA ARG A 406 5.63 -11.04 -11.80
C ARG A 406 5.16 -11.97 -10.69
N GLN A 407 5.82 -13.10 -10.53
CA GLN A 407 5.63 -13.93 -9.35
C GLN A 407 5.90 -13.14 -8.05
N GLY A 408 5.07 -13.34 -7.05
CA GLY A 408 5.15 -12.62 -5.77
C GLY A 408 4.34 -11.32 -5.79
N TRP A 409 4.78 -10.35 -5.00
CA TRP A 409 4.10 -9.06 -4.87
C TRP A 409 4.33 -8.16 -6.07
N ASN A 410 3.24 -7.55 -6.53
CA ASN A 410 3.20 -6.52 -7.56
C ASN A 410 2.56 -5.27 -6.98
N ARG A 411 2.81 -4.13 -7.62
CA ARG A 411 2.16 -2.87 -7.30
C ARG A 411 1.36 -2.36 -8.49
N ILE A 412 0.22 -1.77 -8.21
CA ILE A 412 -0.61 -1.10 -9.22
C ILE A 412 -0.87 0.33 -8.73
N ARG A 413 -0.40 1.28 -9.51
CA ARG A 413 -0.66 2.70 -9.29
C ARG A 413 -1.85 3.13 -10.13
N PHE A 414 -2.85 3.76 -9.52
CA PHE A 414 -3.97 4.41 -10.18
C PHE A 414 -3.82 5.92 -10.09
N PHE A 415 -4.01 6.63 -11.19
CA PHE A 415 -3.82 8.07 -11.27
C PHE A 415 -4.59 8.70 -12.44
N ASN A 416 -4.70 10.05 -12.45
CA ASN A 416 -5.11 10.84 -13.60
C ASN A 416 -4.40 12.19 -13.51
N ASP A 417 -3.37 12.40 -14.32
CA ASP A 417 -2.55 13.61 -14.24
C ASP A 417 -3.21 14.85 -14.86
N SER A 418 -4.29 14.69 -15.66
CA SER A 418 -4.93 15.76 -16.44
C SER A 418 -6.29 16.21 -15.89
N GLY A 419 -6.94 15.42 -15.04
CA GLY A 419 -8.28 15.71 -14.54
C GLY A 419 -8.64 14.87 -13.32
N TYR A 420 -9.88 14.93 -12.89
CA TYR A 420 -10.36 14.07 -11.80
C TYR A 420 -10.58 12.64 -12.29
N ALA A 421 -10.10 11.67 -11.51
CA ALA A 421 -10.42 10.28 -11.69
C ALA A 421 -11.82 9.95 -11.07
N PRO A 422 -12.44 8.80 -11.43
CA PRO A 422 -13.58 8.29 -10.68
C PRO A 422 -13.16 7.88 -9.27
N ASP A 423 -14.11 7.79 -8.35
CA ASP A 423 -13.93 7.09 -7.08
C ASP A 423 -13.61 5.62 -7.36
N LEU A 424 -12.63 5.05 -6.64
CA LEU A 424 -12.24 3.66 -6.79
C LEU A 424 -12.57 2.85 -5.55
N GLY A 425 -13.09 1.62 -5.76
CA GLY A 425 -13.48 0.70 -4.71
C GLY A 425 -12.51 -0.47 -4.54
N VAL A 426 -12.87 -1.60 -5.11
CA VAL A 426 -12.17 -2.89 -4.96
C VAL A 426 -11.32 -3.19 -6.20
N LEU A 427 -10.13 -3.74 -5.97
CA LEU A 427 -9.32 -4.39 -7.00
C LEU A 427 -9.55 -5.89 -6.89
N GLN A 428 -9.91 -6.52 -8.02
CA GLN A 428 -10.09 -7.97 -8.14
C GLN A 428 -8.93 -8.55 -8.94
N VAL A 429 -8.33 -9.61 -8.43
CA VAL A 429 -7.36 -10.44 -9.17
C VAL A 429 -8.04 -11.78 -9.40
N ARG A 430 -8.34 -12.11 -10.65
CA ARG A 430 -9.21 -13.23 -11.02
C ARG A 430 -8.38 -14.47 -11.31
N GLU A 431 -8.06 -14.70 -12.56
CA GLU A 431 -7.30 -15.88 -12.99
C GLU A 431 -6.12 -15.49 -13.88
N ILE A 432 -5.12 -16.36 -13.93
CA ILE A 432 -4.06 -16.26 -14.93
C ILE A 432 -4.62 -16.69 -16.31
N VAL A 433 -4.26 -15.93 -17.34
CA VAL A 433 -4.58 -16.32 -18.72
C VAL A 433 -3.66 -17.49 -19.11
N PRO A 434 -4.22 -18.66 -19.43
CA PRO A 434 -3.39 -19.82 -19.75
C PRO A 434 -2.56 -19.59 -21.00
N ALA A 435 -1.26 -19.90 -20.94
CA ALA A 435 -0.38 -19.82 -22.10
C ALA A 435 -0.78 -20.80 -23.21
N ASN A 436 -1.31 -21.95 -22.81
CA ASN A 436 -1.87 -22.96 -23.67
C ASN A 436 -3.24 -23.40 -23.15
N GLY A 437 -4.17 -23.73 -24.04
CA GLY A 437 -5.50 -24.18 -23.66
C GLY A 437 -6.58 -23.14 -23.91
N ALA A 438 -7.70 -23.27 -23.20
CA ALA A 438 -8.89 -22.46 -23.37
C ALA A 438 -9.03 -21.44 -22.26
N LEU A 439 -9.16 -20.16 -22.59
CA LEU A 439 -9.56 -19.11 -21.66
C LEU A 439 -11.09 -19.04 -21.65
N ARG A 440 -11.72 -19.43 -20.54
CA ARG A 440 -13.17 -19.31 -20.35
C ARG A 440 -13.49 -18.08 -19.50
N ILE A 441 -14.30 -17.19 -20.05
CA ILE A 441 -14.69 -15.92 -19.44
C ILE A 441 -16.19 -15.96 -19.13
N PRO A 442 -16.63 -15.94 -17.87
CA PRO A 442 -18.03 -15.71 -17.52
C PRO A 442 -18.47 -14.33 -18.04
N LEU A 443 -19.56 -14.27 -18.81
CA LEU A 443 -20.02 -12.98 -19.35
C LEU A 443 -20.67 -12.06 -18.31
N THR A 444 -20.95 -12.59 -17.12
CA THR A 444 -21.30 -11.77 -15.94
C THR A 444 -20.16 -10.87 -15.47
N ASP A 445 -18.91 -11.18 -15.86
CA ASP A 445 -17.70 -10.41 -15.54
C ASP A 445 -17.39 -9.33 -16.58
N ALA A 446 -18.19 -9.24 -17.63
CA ALA A 446 -18.04 -8.29 -18.72
C ALA A 446 -18.63 -6.92 -18.37
N VAL A 447 -18.31 -5.92 -19.18
CA VAL A 447 -18.96 -4.60 -19.11
C VAL A 447 -20.33 -4.70 -19.78
N LEU A 448 -21.38 -4.40 -19.02
CA LEU A 448 -22.78 -4.47 -19.47
C LEU A 448 -23.29 -3.07 -19.83
N GLY A 449 -23.76 -2.90 -21.05
CA GLY A 449 -24.30 -1.65 -21.58
C GLY A 449 -25.84 -1.63 -21.61
N GLY A 450 -26.42 -0.45 -21.74
CA GLY A 450 -27.82 -0.22 -22.15
C GLY A 450 -28.93 -0.93 -21.37
N GLY A 451 -28.75 -1.24 -20.09
CA GLY A 451 -29.74 -1.95 -19.27
C GLY A 451 -29.68 -3.48 -19.42
N VAL A 452 -28.61 -4.03 -19.96
CA VAL A 452 -28.25 -5.45 -19.86
C VAL A 452 -28.02 -5.81 -18.40
N VAL A 453 -28.48 -6.98 -17.96
CA VAL A 453 -28.47 -7.40 -16.55
C VAL A 453 -27.78 -8.76 -16.41
N ALA A 454 -26.91 -8.89 -15.40
CA ALA A 454 -26.35 -10.17 -14.96
C ALA A 454 -27.15 -10.71 -13.77
N ASP A 455 -27.65 -11.94 -13.89
CA ASP A 455 -28.37 -12.65 -12.84
C ASP A 455 -28.02 -14.14 -12.84
N ARG A 456 -27.60 -14.67 -11.70
CA ARG A 456 -27.32 -16.10 -11.46
C ARG A 456 -26.43 -16.76 -12.55
N GLY A 457 -25.38 -16.06 -12.96
CA GLY A 457 -24.43 -16.55 -13.96
C GLY A 457 -24.92 -16.44 -15.42
N VAL A 458 -26.00 -15.70 -15.67
CA VAL A 458 -26.56 -15.47 -17.00
C VAL A 458 -26.70 -13.98 -17.25
N VAL A 459 -26.34 -13.53 -18.44
CA VAL A 459 -26.52 -12.15 -18.90
C VAL A 459 -27.75 -12.08 -19.80
N ARG A 460 -28.68 -11.18 -19.42
CA ARG A 460 -30.01 -11.06 -20.06
C ARG A 460 -30.24 -9.68 -20.64
N TRP A 461 -31.24 -9.58 -21.49
CA TRP A 461 -31.70 -8.34 -22.14
C TRP A 461 -30.66 -7.74 -23.10
N VAL A 462 -29.83 -8.60 -23.69
CA VAL A 462 -28.84 -8.21 -24.69
C VAL A 462 -29.55 -7.91 -26.02
N GLY A 463 -29.14 -6.85 -26.71
CA GLY A 463 -29.68 -6.47 -28.02
C GLY A 463 -31.02 -5.74 -27.96
N GLY A 464 -31.61 -5.53 -29.14
CA GLY A 464 -32.80 -4.73 -29.36
C GLY A 464 -32.49 -3.24 -29.60
N ASN A 465 -31.28 -2.81 -29.32
CA ASN A 465 -30.68 -1.54 -29.73
C ASN A 465 -29.15 -1.61 -29.61
N ALA A 466 -28.46 -0.62 -30.14
CA ALA A 466 -27.00 -0.55 -30.21
C ALA A 466 -26.30 -0.44 -28.83
N ASP A 467 -27.01 0.03 -27.80
CA ASP A 467 -26.42 0.26 -26.47
C ASP A 467 -26.46 -1.01 -25.60
N ARG A 468 -27.37 -1.96 -25.90
CA ARG A 468 -27.54 -3.20 -25.13
C ARG A 468 -26.51 -4.25 -25.50
N THR A 469 -25.28 -4.01 -25.08
CA THR A 469 -24.13 -4.85 -25.41
C THR A 469 -23.49 -5.49 -24.20
N VAL A 470 -22.75 -6.56 -24.45
CA VAL A 470 -21.83 -7.21 -23.49
C VAL A 470 -20.43 -7.05 -24.06
N THR A 471 -19.58 -6.31 -23.38
CA THR A 471 -18.20 -6.04 -23.83
C THR A 471 -17.20 -6.70 -22.90
N VAL A 472 -16.33 -7.53 -23.45
CA VAL A 472 -15.21 -8.19 -22.79
C VAL A 472 -13.92 -7.51 -23.26
N PRO A 473 -13.37 -6.54 -22.52
CA PRO A 473 -12.21 -5.74 -22.97
C PRO A 473 -10.85 -6.37 -22.62
N ASP A 474 -10.83 -7.54 -22.00
CA ASP A 474 -9.66 -8.18 -21.41
C ASP A 474 -9.38 -9.58 -21.98
N VAL A 475 -9.74 -9.81 -23.22
CA VAL A 475 -9.40 -11.04 -23.96
C VAL A 475 -7.94 -10.99 -24.36
N TYR A 476 -7.06 -11.65 -23.62
CA TYR A 476 -5.63 -11.69 -23.95
C TYR A 476 -5.27 -13.00 -24.68
N VAL A 477 -4.45 -12.89 -25.71
CA VAL A 477 -3.85 -14.03 -26.41
C VAL A 477 -2.32 -13.92 -26.45
N HIS A 478 -1.65 -15.05 -26.25
CA HIS A 478 -0.18 -15.10 -26.12
C HIS A 478 0.56 -15.03 -27.45
N ASP A 479 -0.08 -15.41 -28.54
CA ASP A 479 0.53 -15.50 -29.87
C ASP A 479 -0.43 -15.00 -30.95
N ASP A 480 0.15 -14.62 -32.09
CA ASP A 480 -0.62 -14.41 -33.32
C ASP A 480 -1.19 -15.75 -33.82
N GLY A 481 -2.38 -15.71 -34.39
CA GLY A 481 -2.98 -16.90 -34.95
C GLY A 481 -4.48 -16.84 -35.14
N ARG A 482 -5.05 -17.99 -35.53
CA ARG A 482 -6.50 -18.17 -35.56
C ARG A 482 -6.97 -18.70 -34.22
N TYR A 483 -8.05 -18.12 -33.74
CA TYR A 483 -8.68 -18.50 -32.48
C TYR A 483 -10.15 -18.83 -32.70
N THR A 484 -10.61 -19.83 -31.98
CA THR A 484 -12.03 -20.17 -31.91
C THR A 484 -12.65 -19.48 -30.73
N LEU A 485 -13.61 -18.60 -30.95
CA LEU A 485 -14.48 -18.02 -29.95
C LEU A 485 -15.72 -18.85 -29.81
N THR A 486 -15.95 -19.44 -28.64
CA THR A 486 -17.13 -20.26 -28.33
C THR A 486 -18.02 -19.49 -27.37
N ILE A 487 -19.23 -19.16 -27.80
CA ILE A 487 -20.24 -18.48 -26.99
C ILE A 487 -21.20 -19.54 -26.44
N GLU A 488 -21.32 -19.63 -25.13
CA GLU A 488 -22.35 -20.42 -24.43
C GLU A 488 -23.56 -19.51 -24.18
N TYR A 489 -24.75 -20.00 -24.59
CA TYR A 489 -25.98 -19.23 -24.57
C TYR A 489 -27.20 -20.06 -24.24
N ALA A 490 -28.34 -19.40 -23.95
CA ALA A 490 -29.66 -20.01 -23.84
C ALA A 490 -30.70 -19.20 -24.64
N SER A 491 -31.59 -19.88 -25.37
CA SER A 491 -32.72 -19.25 -26.06
C SER A 491 -33.78 -20.29 -26.45
N ALA A 492 -35.03 -20.04 -26.09
CA ALA A 492 -36.16 -20.83 -26.56
C ALA A 492 -36.60 -20.46 -28.00
N GLU A 493 -36.09 -19.34 -28.50
CA GLU A 493 -36.44 -18.77 -29.81
C GLU A 493 -35.22 -18.74 -30.72
N HIS A 494 -35.48 -18.68 -32.03
CA HIS A 494 -34.42 -18.40 -33.02
C HIS A 494 -34.00 -16.95 -32.95
N ARG A 495 -32.87 -16.68 -32.30
CA ARG A 495 -32.30 -15.32 -32.13
C ARG A 495 -31.02 -15.16 -32.92
N ARG A 496 -30.63 -13.90 -33.10
CA ARG A 496 -29.38 -13.50 -33.75
C ARG A 496 -28.47 -12.86 -32.72
N LEU A 497 -27.18 -13.14 -32.84
CA LEU A 497 -26.12 -12.45 -32.09
C LEU A 497 -25.11 -11.85 -33.07
N GLN A 498 -24.74 -10.64 -32.85
CA GLN A 498 -23.63 -9.96 -33.51
C GLN A 498 -22.41 -9.98 -32.57
N LEU A 499 -21.24 -10.28 -33.11
CA LEU A 499 -19.98 -10.31 -32.39
C LEU A 499 -18.96 -9.46 -33.17
N SER A 500 -18.37 -8.44 -32.54
CA SER A 500 -17.23 -7.72 -33.06
C SER A 500 -16.00 -7.93 -32.23
N VAL A 501 -14.82 -7.86 -32.86
CA VAL A 501 -13.52 -7.87 -32.21
C VAL A 501 -12.85 -6.53 -32.53
N ASP A 502 -12.36 -5.83 -31.51
CA ASP A 502 -11.65 -4.53 -31.61
C ASP A 502 -12.41 -3.47 -32.45
N GLY A 503 -13.74 -3.49 -32.37
CA GLY A 503 -14.60 -2.59 -33.13
C GLY A 503 -14.67 -2.86 -34.63
N ALA A 504 -14.11 -3.97 -35.11
CA ALA A 504 -14.21 -4.38 -36.50
C ALA A 504 -15.66 -4.73 -36.89
N ARG A 505 -15.93 -4.90 -38.21
CA ARG A 505 -17.25 -5.28 -38.73
C ARG A 505 -17.77 -6.55 -38.01
N PRO A 506 -18.99 -6.50 -37.44
CA PRO A 506 -19.52 -7.63 -36.69
C PRO A 506 -19.70 -8.87 -37.53
N PHE A 507 -19.39 -10.02 -36.97
CA PHE A 507 -19.84 -11.31 -37.42
C PHE A 507 -21.28 -11.53 -36.97
N THR A 508 -22.09 -12.13 -37.81
CA THR A 508 -23.48 -12.45 -37.47
C THR A 508 -23.64 -13.95 -37.24
N LEU A 509 -24.19 -14.32 -36.10
CA LEU A 509 -24.54 -15.67 -35.70
C LEU A 509 -26.06 -15.81 -35.71
N ASP A 510 -26.59 -16.40 -36.75
CA ASP A 510 -28.04 -16.59 -36.95
C ASP A 510 -28.53 -17.91 -36.33
N ASN A 511 -29.86 -18.00 -36.14
CA ASN A 511 -30.55 -19.20 -35.70
C ASN A 511 -30.04 -19.77 -34.37
N MET A 512 -29.69 -18.93 -33.43
CA MET A 512 -29.28 -19.34 -32.08
C MET A 512 -30.53 -19.75 -31.28
N ASN A 513 -30.76 -21.05 -31.14
CA ASN A 513 -31.85 -21.64 -30.38
C ASN A 513 -31.32 -22.85 -29.61
N SER A 514 -31.54 -22.92 -28.31
CA SER A 514 -31.18 -24.03 -27.43
C SER A 514 -32.39 -24.92 -27.10
N GLY A 515 -33.59 -24.54 -27.58
CA GLY A 515 -34.85 -25.23 -27.33
C GLY A 515 -35.59 -24.78 -26.09
N ASP A 516 -34.88 -24.17 -25.10
CA ASP A 516 -35.44 -23.66 -23.85
C ASP A 516 -34.52 -22.64 -23.20
N TRP A 517 -35.06 -21.71 -22.40
CA TRP A 517 -34.29 -20.69 -21.66
C TRP A 517 -33.41 -21.28 -20.55
N SER A 518 -33.72 -22.48 -20.06
CA SER A 518 -32.90 -23.19 -19.07
C SER A 518 -31.85 -24.11 -19.71
N ARG A 519 -31.98 -24.41 -20.99
CA ARG A 519 -31.06 -25.27 -21.73
C ARG A 519 -29.93 -24.46 -22.35
N ARG A 520 -28.71 -24.91 -22.15
CA ARG A 520 -27.50 -24.26 -22.71
C ARG A 520 -27.11 -24.90 -24.04
N ALA A 521 -26.64 -24.08 -24.95
CA ALA A 521 -26.02 -24.47 -26.21
C ALA A 521 -24.77 -23.62 -26.46
N THR A 522 -23.97 -24.04 -27.44
CA THR A 522 -22.76 -23.30 -27.82
C THR A 522 -22.79 -22.93 -29.30
N ARG A 523 -22.18 -21.81 -29.63
CA ARG A 523 -21.90 -21.35 -30.99
C ARG A 523 -20.46 -20.92 -31.12
N THR A 524 -19.81 -21.34 -32.21
CA THR A 524 -18.39 -21.06 -32.43
C THR A 524 -18.18 -20.16 -33.63
N ILE A 525 -17.12 -19.38 -33.59
CA ILE A 525 -16.61 -18.56 -34.69
C ILE A 525 -15.10 -18.57 -34.68
N SER A 526 -14.47 -18.60 -35.87
CA SER A 526 -13.03 -18.52 -35.99
C SER A 526 -12.59 -17.12 -36.41
N VAL A 527 -11.70 -16.48 -35.64
CA VAL A 527 -11.20 -15.14 -35.89
C VAL A 527 -9.67 -15.12 -35.86
N PRO A 528 -9.00 -14.29 -36.67
CA PRO A 528 -7.57 -14.02 -36.50
C PRO A 528 -7.40 -13.06 -35.35
N LEU A 529 -6.48 -13.36 -34.42
CA LEU A 529 -6.06 -12.44 -33.34
C LEU A 529 -4.53 -12.31 -33.37
N THR A 530 -4.04 -11.12 -33.06
CA THR A 530 -2.62 -10.85 -32.83
C THR A 530 -2.30 -11.03 -31.35
N ARG A 531 -1.05 -11.28 -31.02
CA ARG A 531 -0.62 -11.28 -29.61
C ARG A 531 -1.01 -9.99 -28.91
N GLY A 532 -1.67 -10.10 -27.76
CA GLY A 532 -2.07 -8.94 -26.97
C GLY A 532 -3.49 -9.01 -26.44
N VAL A 533 -4.00 -7.86 -26.01
CA VAL A 533 -5.35 -7.69 -25.48
C VAL A 533 -6.31 -7.32 -26.61
N HIS A 534 -7.46 -7.99 -26.63
CA HIS A 534 -8.55 -7.73 -27.57
C HIS A 534 -9.84 -7.41 -26.84
N THR A 535 -10.70 -6.62 -27.46
CA THR A 535 -12.06 -6.36 -26.98
C THR A 535 -13.06 -7.13 -27.82
N VAL A 536 -13.86 -7.98 -27.18
CA VAL A 536 -14.97 -8.69 -27.83
C VAL A 536 -16.29 -8.05 -27.40
N THR A 537 -17.07 -7.55 -28.34
CA THR A 537 -18.40 -6.98 -28.08
C THR A 537 -19.49 -7.87 -28.67
N LEU A 538 -20.48 -8.21 -27.85
CA LEU A 538 -21.63 -9.05 -28.19
C LEU A 538 -22.91 -8.21 -28.08
N GLY A 539 -23.77 -8.26 -29.06
CA GLY A 539 -25.03 -7.52 -29.10
C GLY A 539 -25.91 -7.89 -30.28
N ASN A 540 -26.94 -7.10 -30.53
CA ASN A 540 -27.76 -7.12 -31.73
C ASN A 540 -28.53 -5.80 -31.82
N ASP A 541 -28.22 -4.98 -32.79
CA ASP A 541 -28.74 -3.62 -32.92
C ASP A 541 -30.24 -3.53 -33.15
N SER A 542 -30.84 -4.59 -33.73
CA SER A 542 -32.22 -4.55 -34.24
C SER A 542 -33.21 -5.43 -33.49
N ALA A 543 -32.74 -6.43 -32.75
CA ALA A 543 -33.61 -7.39 -32.09
C ALA A 543 -32.96 -7.97 -30.82
N PRO A 544 -33.74 -8.56 -29.90
CA PRO A 544 -33.19 -9.25 -28.74
C PRO A 544 -32.24 -10.38 -29.16
N ALA A 545 -31.07 -10.43 -28.51
CA ALA A 545 -30.11 -11.52 -28.63
C ALA A 545 -30.45 -12.65 -27.63
N PRO A 546 -29.83 -13.86 -27.75
CA PRO A 546 -29.93 -14.89 -26.71
C PRO A 546 -29.44 -14.41 -25.35
N ASP A 547 -29.86 -15.07 -24.28
CA ASP A 547 -29.21 -14.98 -22.98
C ASP A 547 -27.79 -15.54 -23.09
N LEU A 548 -26.79 -14.84 -22.53
CA LEU A 548 -25.39 -15.18 -22.69
C LEU A 548 -24.80 -15.68 -21.35
N ILE A 549 -23.91 -16.67 -21.41
CA ILE A 549 -23.34 -17.32 -20.23
C ILE A 549 -21.82 -17.12 -20.16
N SER A 550 -21.10 -17.57 -21.18
CA SER A 550 -19.65 -17.49 -21.21
C SER A 550 -19.11 -17.33 -22.64
N LEU A 551 -17.91 -16.72 -22.70
CA LEU A 551 -17.05 -16.70 -23.88
C LEU A 551 -15.83 -17.58 -23.60
N THR A 552 -15.55 -18.55 -24.46
CA THR A 552 -14.32 -19.34 -24.40
C THR A 552 -13.47 -19.03 -25.62
N VAL A 553 -12.18 -18.71 -25.37
CA VAL A 553 -11.19 -18.40 -26.40
C VAL A 553 -10.17 -19.52 -26.45
N THR A 554 -10.02 -20.17 -27.60
CA THR A 554 -9.09 -21.29 -27.77
C THR A 554 -8.28 -21.09 -29.05
N LYS A 555 -6.95 -21.24 -28.98
CA LYS A 555 -6.11 -21.23 -30.20
C LYS A 555 -6.51 -22.39 -31.10
N ALA A 556 -6.79 -22.11 -32.35
CA ALA A 556 -7.11 -23.17 -33.30
C ALA A 556 -5.88 -24.06 -33.51
N THR A 557 -6.06 -25.37 -33.40
CA THR A 557 -5.02 -26.33 -33.82
C THR A 557 -4.83 -26.20 -35.32
N SER A 558 -3.62 -25.98 -35.78
CA SER A 558 -3.24 -25.94 -37.21
C SER A 558 -3.47 -27.25 -37.88
#